data_6092ee8ca88e80bcdffa660fe14a2a03
#
_entry.id   6092ee8ca88e80bcdffa660fe14a2a03
#
_cell.length_a   1.000
_cell.length_b   1.000
_cell.length_c   1.000
_cell.angle_alpha   90.00
_cell.angle_beta   90.00
_cell.angle_gamma   90.00
#
_symmetry.space_group_name_H-M   'P 1'
#
loop_
_entity.id
_entity.type
_entity.pdbx_description
1 polymer ?
#
loop_
_entity_poly.entity_id
_entity_poly.type
_entity_poly.pdbx_seq_one_letter_code
_entity_poly.pdbx_strand_id
1 'polypeptide(L)'
;MIGKGSVNHNTRAFTAKNVDKNRSADNVEFCQEDIKQVYHKLFDEARERYNAKQKRKDRMIDNYYEKIRRGKQEKLFHEVIFQIGNKDDMNAKNEDGLLAKRILTEFMDEFQARNPNLYVFSAHLHMDEETPHLHIDFVPYITGSKRGLDTRVSLKSALAAEGFAGG
;
A
#
# COMPACT_ATOMS: atom_id res chain seq x y z
N MET A 1 -10.47 -7.47 -1.81
CA MET A 1 -11.32 -6.36 -2.35
C MET A 1 -10.42 -5.18 -2.64
N ILE A 2 -10.36 -4.68 -3.87
CA ILE A 2 -9.55 -3.50 -4.21
C ILE A 2 -10.44 -2.28 -4.02
N GLY A 3 -10.35 -1.63 -2.86
CA GLY A 3 -11.08 -0.40 -2.55
C GLY A 3 -10.27 0.86 -2.81
N LYS A 4 -10.90 2.04 -2.67
CA LYS A 4 -10.17 3.28 -2.46
C LYS A 4 -9.67 3.25 -1.01
N GLY A 5 -8.40 2.92 -0.80
CA GLY A 5 -7.78 2.95 0.50
C GLY A 5 -7.93 4.32 1.17
N SER A 6 -8.22 4.32 2.44
CA SER A 6 -8.26 5.54 3.26
C SER A 6 -7.18 5.46 4.33
N VAL A 7 -6.02 6.01 4.04
CA VAL A 7 -4.90 6.09 4.99
C VAL A 7 -5.37 6.72 6.32
N ASN A 8 -6.24 7.74 6.26
CA ASN A 8 -6.80 8.36 7.47
C ASN A 8 -7.67 7.41 8.31
N HIS A 9 -8.37 6.46 7.69
CA HIS A 9 -9.10 5.40 8.41
C HIS A 9 -8.14 4.39 9.01
N ASN A 10 -7.14 3.96 8.23
CA ASN A 10 -6.17 2.94 8.64
C ASN A 10 -5.31 3.44 9.83
N THR A 11 -4.89 4.70 9.81
CA THR A 11 -4.12 5.34 10.89
C THR A 11 -4.99 5.82 12.06
N ARG A 12 -6.32 5.60 12.04
CA ARG A 12 -7.27 6.15 13.02
C ARG A 12 -7.24 7.69 13.16
N ALA A 13 -6.71 8.41 12.17
CA ALA A 13 -6.91 9.87 12.07
C ALA A 13 -8.40 10.23 11.89
N PHE A 14 -9.21 9.28 11.41
CA PHE A 14 -10.66 9.33 11.41
C PHE A 14 -11.23 8.05 12.02
N THR A 15 -12.14 8.18 12.98
CA THR A 15 -12.78 7.04 13.67
C THR A 15 -14.19 6.80 13.11
N ALA A 16 -14.42 5.64 12.52
CA ALA A 16 -15.74 5.22 12.05
C ALA A 16 -16.64 4.78 13.23
N LYS A 17 -17.96 4.70 13.00
CA LYS A 17 -18.94 4.38 14.05
C LYS A 17 -18.83 2.96 14.61
N ASN A 18 -18.26 2.03 13.84
CA ASN A 18 -18.06 0.62 14.20
C ASN A 18 -16.77 0.36 14.98
N VAL A 19 -15.99 1.39 15.27
CA VAL A 19 -14.72 1.27 16.01
C VAL A 19 -14.96 1.35 17.52
N ASP A 20 -14.49 0.36 18.26
CA ASP A 20 -14.46 0.37 19.72
C ASP A 20 -13.18 1.06 20.21
N LYS A 21 -13.29 2.32 20.57
CA LYS A 21 -12.15 3.16 21.00
C LYS A 21 -11.38 2.59 22.20
N ASN A 22 -12.03 1.79 23.06
CA ASN A 22 -11.38 1.18 24.22
C ASN A 22 -10.40 0.06 23.82
N ARG A 23 -10.53 -0.44 22.59
CA ARG A 23 -9.69 -1.52 22.04
C ARG A 23 -8.68 -1.03 21.00
N SER A 24 -8.66 0.26 20.68
CA SER A 24 -7.70 0.82 19.71
C SER A 24 -6.23 0.63 20.15
N ALA A 25 -5.99 0.41 21.45
CA ALA A 25 -4.66 0.06 21.96
C ALA A 25 -4.19 -1.36 21.53
N ASP A 26 -5.11 -2.23 21.10
CA ASP A 26 -4.80 -3.58 20.62
C ASP A 26 -4.41 -3.61 19.13
N ASN A 27 -4.63 -2.51 18.42
CA ASN A 27 -4.21 -2.35 17.02
C ASN A 27 -2.69 -2.41 16.90
N VAL A 28 -2.22 -2.87 15.75
CA VAL A 28 -0.77 -2.92 15.45
C VAL A 28 -0.48 -2.03 14.24
N GLU A 29 0.46 -1.11 14.40
CA GLU A 29 1.06 -0.36 13.31
C GLU A 29 2.40 -1.02 12.94
N PHE A 30 2.51 -1.55 11.73
CA PHE A 30 3.75 -2.15 11.23
C PHE A 30 4.66 -1.11 10.58
N CYS A 31 4.08 -0.22 9.80
CA CYS A 31 4.79 0.90 9.20
C CYS A 31 3.82 2.03 8.82
N GLN A 32 4.36 3.25 8.79
CA GLN A 32 3.67 4.44 8.32
C GLN A 32 4.68 5.44 7.77
N GLU A 33 4.72 5.61 6.44
CA GLU A 33 5.55 6.60 5.76
C GLU A 33 4.66 7.60 5.00
N ASP A 34 5.14 8.83 4.84
CA ASP A 34 4.48 9.81 3.98
C ASP A 34 4.64 9.42 2.51
N ILE A 35 3.53 9.26 1.80
CA ILE A 35 3.52 8.79 0.41
C ILE A 35 4.31 9.71 -0.54
N LYS A 36 4.38 11.01 -0.28
CA LYS A 36 5.17 11.93 -1.12
C LYS A 36 6.66 11.68 -0.95
N GLN A 37 7.11 11.41 0.30
CA GLN A 37 8.48 11.02 0.59
C GLN A 37 8.82 9.67 -0.05
N VAL A 38 7.90 8.72 -0.04
CA VAL A 38 8.05 7.43 -0.74
C VAL A 38 8.25 7.65 -2.24
N TYR A 39 7.48 8.55 -2.87
CA TYR A 39 7.65 8.88 -4.28
C TYR A 39 9.01 9.51 -4.57
N HIS A 40 9.51 10.40 -3.73
CA HIS A 40 10.86 10.95 -3.84
C HIS A 40 11.91 9.84 -3.76
N LYS A 41 11.82 8.98 -2.75
CA LYS A 41 12.73 7.86 -2.53
C LYS A 41 12.78 6.88 -3.72
N LEU A 42 11.64 6.54 -4.31
CA LEU A 42 11.55 5.53 -5.36
C LEU A 42 11.86 6.08 -6.77
N PHE A 43 11.51 7.34 -7.04
CA PHE A 43 11.40 7.81 -8.42
C PHE A 43 12.25 9.04 -8.77
N ASP A 44 12.84 9.77 -7.81
CA ASP A 44 13.56 11.01 -8.12
C ASP A 44 14.78 10.76 -9.02
N GLU A 45 15.58 9.75 -8.75
CA GLU A 45 16.71 9.41 -9.60
C GLU A 45 16.29 9.04 -11.04
N ALA A 46 15.21 8.26 -11.19
CA ALA A 46 14.67 7.90 -12.50
C ALA A 46 14.10 9.12 -13.23
N ARG A 47 13.47 10.05 -12.49
CA ARG A 47 12.97 11.32 -13.01
C ARG A 47 14.12 12.20 -13.53
N GLU A 48 15.21 12.30 -12.77
CA GLU A 48 16.40 13.07 -13.19
C GLU A 48 17.03 12.47 -14.45
N ARG A 49 17.23 11.14 -14.48
CA ARG A 49 17.72 10.46 -15.68
C ARG A 49 16.82 10.65 -16.90
N TYR A 50 15.51 10.64 -16.69
CA TYR A 50 14.53 10.90 -17.74
C TYR A 50 14.63 12.34 -18.24
N ASN A 51 14.63 13.33 -17.33
CA ASN A 51 14.69 14.74 -17.66
C ASN A 51 15.98 15.12 -18.40
N ALA A 52 17.12 14.55 -18.02
CA ALA A 52 18.41 14.76 -18.67
C ALA A 52 18.41 14.40 -20.17
N LYS A 53 17.54 13.48 -20.59
CA LYS A 53 17.39 13.06 -21.99
C LYS A 53 16.42 13.94 -22.79
N GLN A 54 15.67 14.84 -22.12
CA GLN A 54 14.66 15.66 -22.79
C GLN A 54 15.29 16.94 -23.37
N LYS A 55 15.05 17.17 -24.67
CA LYS A 55 15.44 18.41 -25.35
C LYS A 55 14.45 19.56 -25.12
N ARG A 56 13.22 19.24 -24.78
CA ARG A 56 12.11 20.18 -24.61
C ARG A 56 11.66 20.21 -23.15
N LYS A 57 11.55 21.42 -22.59
CA LYS A 57 11.12 21.65 -21.19
C LYS A 57 9.70 21.13 -20.91
N ASP A 58 8.79 21.25 -21.87
CA ASP A 58 7.40 20.77 -21.74
C ASP A 58 7.28 19.25 -21.63
N ARG A 59 8.35 18.49 -21.90
CA ARG A 59 8.42 17.04 -21.70
C ARG A 59 9.08 16.62 -20.38
N MET A 60 9.68 17.55 -19.66
CA MET A 60 10.28 17.30 -18.36
C MET A 60 9.20 17.09 -17.30
N ILE A 61 9.54 16.32 -16.30
CA ILE A 61 8.66 16.00 -15.16
C ILE A 61 9.23 16.69 -13.93
N ASP A 62 8.57 17.73 -13.46
CA ASP A 62 9.00 18.46 -12.27
C ASP A 62 8.73 17.66 -10.99
N ASN A 63 7.55 17.05 -10.90
CA ASN A 63 7.13 16.25 -9.76
C ASN A 63 6.38 15.00 -10.23
N TYR A 64 6.94 13.81 -9.93
CA TYR A 64 6.36 12.56 -10.42
C TYR A 64 5.08 12.17 -9.65
N TYR A 65 5.01 12.46 -8.34
CA TYR A 65 3.79 12.26 -7.56
C TYR A 65 2.61 13.04 -8.17
N GLU A 66 2.80 14.34 -8.46
CA GLU A 66 1.77 15.17 -9.08
C GLU A 66 1.40 14.70 -10.48
N LYS A 67 2.36 14.19 -11.25
CA LYS A 67 2.09 13.61 -12.57
C LYS A 67 1.15 12.40 -12.46
N ILE A 68 1.41 11.48 -11.54
CA ILE A 68 0.54 10.31 -11.32
C ILE A 68 -0.81 10.75 -10.77
N ARG A 69 -0.84 11.66 -9.79
CA ARG A 69 -2.08 12.17 -9.16
C ARG A 69 -3.04 12.77 -10.19
N ARG A 70 -2.52 13.49 -11.17
CA ARG A 70 -3.31 14.13 -12.26
C ARG A 70 -3.60 13.18 -13.42
N GLY A 71 -2.87 12.10 -13.51
CA GLY A 71 -3.03 11.08 -14.55
C GLY A 71 -4.28 10.22 -14.33
N LYS A 72 -4.66 9.47 -15.38
CA LYS A 72 -5.80 8.54 -15.33
C LYS A 72 -5.41 7.08 -15.51
N GLN A 73 -4.13 6.79 -15.78
CA GLN A 73 -3.67 5.44 -16.11
C GLN A 73 -3.25 4.65 -14.87
N GLU A 74 -2.60 5.32 -13.92
CA GLU A 74 -2.10 4.70 -12.70
C GLU A 74 -2.67 5.44 -11.49
N LYS A 75 -2.83 4.72 -10.37
CA LYS A 75 -3.16 5.32 -9.07
C LYS A 75 -1.89 5.59 -8.29
N LEU A 76 -1.95 6.53 -7.34
CA LEU A 76 -0.82 6.83 -6.46
C LEU A 76 -0.40 5.62 -5.63
N PHE A 77 -1.36 4.85 -5.17
CA PHE A 77 -1.15 3.62 -4.39
C PHE A 77 -2.37 2.71 -4.50
N HIS A 78 -2.22 1.50 -4.00
CA HIS A 78 -3.29 0.52 -3.86
C HIS A 78 -3.32 0.01 -2.43
N GLU A 79 -4.51 -0.41 -2.02
CA GLU A 79 -4.74 -1.07 -0.74
C GLU A 79 -5.19 -2.52 -0.98
N VAL A 80 -4.71 -3.40 -0.13
CA VAL A 80 -5.27 -4.75 0.02
C VAL A 80 -5.62 -4.96 1.48
N ILE A 81 -6.77 -5.62 1.71
CA ILE A 81 -7.26 -5.94 3.05
C ILE A 81 -7.28 -7.46 3.19
N PHE A 82 -6.64 -7.96 4.24
CA PHE A 82 -6.66 -9.37 4.62
C PHE A 82 -7.46 -9.55 5.90
N GLN A 83 -8.39 -10.47 5.87
CA GLN A 83 -9.22 -10.85 7.01
C GLN A 83 -9.29 -12.38 7.06
N ILE A 84 -9.28 -12.94 8.26
CA ILE A 84 -9.47 -14.37 8.51
C ILE A 84 -10.84 -14.56 9.12
N GLY A 85 -11.68 -15.38 8.47
CA GLY A 85 -13.03 -15.64 8.94
C GLY A 85 -13.94 -14.41 8.95
N ASN A 86 -14.90 -14.41 9.86
CA ASN A 86 -15.88 -13.36 10.06
C ASN A 86 -16.17 -13.14 11.55
N LYS A 87 -17.13 -12.28 11.88
CA LYS A 87 -17.49 -11.94 13.28
C LYS A 87 -18.01 -13.11 14.12
N ASP A 88 -18.52 -14.17 13.48
CA ASP A 88 -19.14 -15.30 14.17
C ASP A 88 -18.09 -16.35 14.56
N ASP A 89 -17.03 -16.51 13.77
CA ASP A 89 -15.96 -17.49 13.98
C ASP A 89 -14.62 -16.88 14.42
N MET A 90 -14.30 -15.64 14.04
CA MET A 90 -13.03 -14.95 14.35
C MET A 90 -13.25 -13.57 14.97
N ASN A 91 -14.11 -13.53 16.01
CA ASN A 91 -14.40 -12.27 16.70
C ASN A 91 -13.16 -11.75 17.45
N ALA A 92 -12.81 -10.49 17.23
CA ALA A 92 -11.64 -9.84 17.82
C ALA A 92 -11.61 -9.82 19.37
N LYS A 93 -12.74 -10.18 20.03
CA LYS A 93 -12.88 -10.19 21.50
C LYS A 93 -12.58 -11.54 22.15
N ASN A 94 -12.35 -12.58 21.37
CA ASN A 94 -12.14 -13.95 21.87
C ASN A 94 -10.77 -14.52 21.47
N GLU A 95 -10.49 -15.76 21.87
CA GLU A 95 -9.23 -16.46 21.58
C GLU A 95 -8.99 -16.64 20.07
N ASP A 96 -10.05 -16.86 19.29
CA ASP A 96 -9.96 -17.02 17.84
C ASP A 96 -9.52 -15.70 17.17
N GLY A 97 -9.99 -14.54 17.69
CA GLY A 97 -9.51 -13.24 17.26
C GLY A 97 -8.04 -13.02 17.57
N LEU A 98 -7.53 -13.51 18.69
CA LEU A 98 -6.10 -13.47 19.03
C LEU A 98 -5.29 -14.39 18.11
N LEU A 99 -5.83 -15.55 17.73
CA LEU A 99 -5.21 -16.41 16.72
C LEU A 99 -5.14 -15.72 15.37
N ALA A 100 -6.23 -15.10 14.93
CA ALA A 100 -6.25 -14.31 13.68
C ALA A 100 -5.23 -13.17 13.71
N LYS A 101 -5.09 -12.44 14.83
CA LYS A 101 -4.07 -11.42 15.04
C LYS A 101 -2.66 -11.97 14.78
N ARG A 102 -2.33 -13.10 15.39
CA ARG A 102 -1.02 -13.74 15.24
C ARG A 102 -0.74 -14.12 13.78
N ILE A 103 -1.69 -14.79 13.13
CA ILE A 103 -1.53 -15.21 11.74
C ILE A 103 -1.35 -14.01 10.80
N LEU A 104 -2.13 -12.94 10.99
CA LEU A 104 -2.03 -11.72 10.17
C LEU A 104 -0.72 -10.97 10.42
N THR A 105 -0.19 -11.02 11.65
CA THR A 105 1.12 -10.45 11.99
C THR A 105 2.24 -11.22 11.27
N GLU A 106 2.28 -12.54 11.38
CA GLU A 106 3.26 -13.39 10.68
C GLU A 106 3.18 -13.21 9.15
N PHE A 107 1.97 -13.10 8.61
CA PHE A 107 1.76 -12.81 7.19
C PHE A 107 2.37 -11.46 6.77
N MET A 108 2.19 -10.41 7.59
CA MET A 108 2.71 -9.08 7.30
C MET A 108 4.24 -9.05 7.33
N ASP A 109 4.87 -9.73 8.29
CA ASP A 109 6.33 -9.77 8.45
C ASP A 109 7.05 -10.29 7.19
N GLU A 110 6.39 -11.20 6.44
CA GLU A 110 6.92 -11.75 5.20
C GLU A 110 6.44 -11.02 3.94
N PHE A 111 5.41 -10.19 4.04
CA PHE A 111 4.72 -9.64 2.87
C PHE A 111 5.65 -8.86 1.94
N GLN A 112 6.47 -7.95 2.48
CA GLN A 112 7.38 -7.12 1.66
C GLN A 112 8.46 -7.96 0.97
N ALA A 113 8.99 -8.98 1.64
CA ALA A 113 10.01 -9.87 1.06
C ALA A 113 9.43 -10.72 -0.08
N ARG A 114 8.18 -11.16 0.06
CA ARG A 114 7.47 -11.93 -0.97
C ARG A 114 7.00 -11.08 -2.16
N ASN A 115 6.84 -9.77 -1.96
CA ASN A 115 6.32 -8.84 -2.95
C ASN A 115 7.26 -7.64 -3.14
N PRO A 116 8.47 -7.85 -3.70
CA PRO A 116 9.50 -6.80 -3.79
C PRO A 116 9.10 -5.62 -4.69
N ASN A 117 8.16 -5.81 -5.61
CA ASN A 117 7.64 -4.76 -6.51
C ASN A 117 6.45 -3.97 -5.94
N LEU A 118 6.00 -4.32 -4.72
CA LEU A 118 4.95 -3.63 -3.99
C LEU A 118 5.57 -2.93 -2.77
N TYR A 119 5.98 -1.67 -2.91
CA TYR A 119 6.56 -0.94 -1.79
C TYR A 119 5.48 -0.59 -0.76
N VAL A 120 5.48 -1.29 0.36
CA VAL A 120 4.54 -1.04 1.47
C VAL A 120 4.97 0.20 2.22
N PHE A 121 4.10 1.21 2.28
CA PHE A 121 4.36 2.45 3.00
C PHE A 121 3.46 2.66 4.22
N SER A 122 2.37 1.90 4.32
CA SER A 122 1.45 1.94 5.45
C SER A 122 0.84 0.55 5.64
N ALA A 123 0.93 0.01 6.86
CA ALA A 123 0.32 -1.27 7.20
C ALA A 123 -0.18 -1.25 8.65
N HIS A 124 -1.47 -1.57 8.82
CA HIS A 124 -2.17 -1.52 10.11
C HIS A 124 -3.06 -2.75 10.29
N LEU A 125 -2.94 -3.40 11.44
CA LEU A 125 -3.85 -4.46 11.87
C LEU A 125 -4.84 -3.88 12.88
N HIS A 126 -6.11 -3.92 12.54
CA HIS A 126 -7.19 -3.44 13.37
C HIS A 126 -7.80 -4.57 14.21
N MET A 127 -7.79 -4.38 15.54
CA MET A 127 -8.42 -5.24 16.52
C MET A 127 -9.62 -4.56 17.19
N ASP A 128 -9.87 -3.31 16.89
CA ASP A 128 -10.91 -2.46 17.49
C ASP A 128 -12.24 -2.48 16.72
N GLU A 129 -12.38 -3.37 15.77
CA GLU A 129 -13.63 -3.69 15.06
C GLU A 129 -14.09 -5.13 15.38
N GLU A 130 -15.17 -5.61 14.74
CA GLU A 130 -15.74 -6.93 15.06
C GLU A 130 -14.81 -8.09 14.71
N THR A 131 -14.09 -7.99 13.58
CA THR A 131 -13.19 -9.03 13.09
C THR A 131 -11.81 -8.43 12.85
N PRO A 132 -10.71 -9.10 13.28
CA PRO A 132 -9.36 -8.66 12.96
C PRO A 132 -9.14 -8.57 11.44
N HIS A 133 -8.59 -7.46 10.99
CA HIS A 133 -8.24 -7.28 9.58
C HIS A 133 -7.02 -6.40 9.41
N LEU A 134 -6.20 -6.76 8.42
CA LEU A 134 -4.94 -6.12 8.10
C LEU A 134 -5.10 -5.28 6.82
N HIS A 135 -4.84 -4.00 6.93
CA HIS A 135 -4.72 -3.06 5.81
C HIS A 135 -3.27 -2.92 5.39
N ILE A 136 -2.99 -3.09 4.10
CA ILE A 136 -1.66 -2.89 3.52
C ILE A 136 -1.80 -1.92 2.35
N ASP A 137 -1.24 -0.72 2.51
CA ASP A 137 -1.16 0.30 1.47
C ASP A 137 0.22 0.25 0.80
N PHE A 138 0.27 0.16 -0.52
CA PHE A 138 1.53 0.01 -1.25
C PHE A 138 1.57 0.79 -2.56
N VAL A 139 2.77 1.20 -2.94
CA VAL A 139 3.09 1.77 -4.26
C VAL A 139 3.65 0.66 -5.14
N PRO A 140 2.92 0.23 -6.20
CA PRO A 140 3.44 -0.76 -7.12
C PRO A 140 4.43 -0.12 -8.10
N TYR A 141 5.62 -0.69 -8.25
CA TYR A 141 6.63 -0.13 -9.14
C TYR A 141 7.45 -1.20 -9.87
N ILE A 142 8.05 -0.79 -10.97
CA ILE A 142 9.00 -1.60 -11.74
C ILE A 142 10.25 -0.80 -12.05
N THR A 143 11.33 -1.51 -12.29
CA THR A 143 12.60 -0.98 -12.81
C THR A 143 12.84 -1.44 -14.25
N GLY A 144 13.77 -0.81 -14.96
CA GLY A 144 14.16 -1.23 -16.31
C GLY A 144 13.11 -0.98 -17.40
N SER A 145 12.12 -0.11 -17.16
CA SER A 145 11.13 0.23 -18.17
C SER A 145 11.76 0.97 -19.35
N LYS A 146 11.38 0.57 -20.57
CA LYS A 146 11.82 1.22 -21.81
C LYS A 146 10.96 2.44 -22.19
N ARG A 147 9.83 2.67 -21.53
CA ARG A 147 8.91 3.78 -21.80
C ARG A 147 8.74 4.65 -20.56
N GLY A 148 8.88 5.97 -20.74
CA GLY A 148 8.79 6.92 -19.64
C GLY A 148 10.01 6.86 -18.71
N LEU A 149 9.79 6.88 -17.39
CA LEU A 149 10.83 6.65 -16.41
C LEU A 149 11.26 5.17 -16.45
N ASP A 150 12.56 4.92 -16.27
CA ASP A 150 13.09 3.55 -16.14
C ASP A 150 12.63 2.86 -14.86
N THR A 151 12.44 3.62 -13.77
CA THR A 151 11.71 3.18 -12.57
C THR A 151 10.41 3.96 -12.50
N ARG A 152 9.27 3.27 -12.50
CA ARG A 152 7.96 3.91 -12.58
C ARG A 152 6.86 3.13 -11.89
N VAL A 153 5.78 3.83 -11.55
CA VAL A 153 4.55 3.20 -11.05
C VAL A 153 3.90 2.37 -12.16
N SER A 154 3.55 1.14 -11.85
CA SER A 154 2.70 0.28 -12.69
C SER A 154 2.22 -0.94 -11.94
N LEU A 155 0.93 -1.01 -11.60
CA LEU A 155 0.35 -2.18 -10.92
C LEU A 155 0.46 -3.43 -11.80
N LYS A 156 0.03 -3.34 -13.06
CA LYS A 156 0.05 -4.48 -13.99
C LYS A 156 1.45 -5.07 -14.15
N SER A 157 2.45 -4.21 -14.32
CA SER A 157 3.82 -4.68 -14.54
C SER A 157 4.49 -5.18 -13.26
N ALA A 158 4.18 -4.57 -12.10
CA ALA A 158 4.66 -5.03 -10.80
C ALA A 158 4.14 -6.45 -10.52
N LEU A 159 2.84 -6.67 -10.64
CA LEU A 159 2.24 -7.99 -10.45
C LEU A 159 2.77 -9.03 -11.46
N ALA A 160 2.97 -8.64 -12.72
CA ALA A 160 3.56 -9.54 -13.72
C ALA A 160 5.01 -9.92 -13.38
N ALA A 161 5.80 -9.02 -12.82
CA ALA A 161 7.17 -9.29 -12.36
C ALA A 161 7.20 -10.29 -11.18
N GLU A 162 6.13 -10.34 -10.39
CA GLU A 162 5.94 -11.30 -9.28
C GLU A 162 5.24 -12.60 -9.71
N GLY A 163 4.99 -12.79 -11.02
CA GLY A 163 4.43 -14.03 -11.57
C GLY A 163 2.91 -14.04 -11.69
N PHE A 164 2.22 -12.93 -11.39
CA PHE A 164 0.77 -12.83 -11.57
C PHE A 164 0.43 -12.34 -12.98
N ALA A 165 0.04 -13.27 -13.86
CA ALA A 165 -0.50 -12.94 -15.17
C ALA A 165 -1.92 -12.39 -14.99
N GLY A 166 -2.05 -11.08 -14.89
CA GLY A 166 -3.36 -10.43 -14.89
C GLY A 166 -3.97 -10.42 -16.28
N GLY A 167 -5.24 -10.82 -16.39
CA GLY A 167 -6.06 -10.64 -17.58
C GLY A 167 -6.36 -9.17 -17.87
#